data_be9d3f79e235a14bbf92ec6e4ecc852e
#
_entry.id   be9d3f79e235a14bbf92ec6e4ecc852e
#
_cell.length_a   1.000
_cell.length_b   1.000
_cell.length_c   1.000
_cell.angle_alpha   90.00
_cell.angle_beta   90.00
_cell.angle_gamma   90.00
#
_symmetry.space_group_name_H-M   'P 1'
#
loop_
_entity.id
_entity.type
_entity.pdbx_description
1 polymer ?
#
loop_
_entity_poly.entity_id
_entity_poly.type
_entity_poly.pdbx_seq_one_letter_code
_entity_poly.pdbx_strand_id
1 'polypeptide(L)'
;MPAGFRPADFLANPKRFGRDLDAEWKPYTDTDRPRVATSYLQHRVACAVRDELGARRTGYTLAERLGCPDRYDHIRRKLNGQIPLNLPELHNWVLTLGVHIHPGGPDNISDMLPWAGDVEAE
;
A
#
# COMPACT_ATOMS: atom_id res chain seq x y z
N MET A 1 -7.43 -21.58 -7.84
CA MET A 1 -6.44 -20.57 -8.00
C MET A 1 -6.20 -19.81 -6.70
N PRO A 2 -5.02 -19.74 -6.28
CA PRO A 2 -4.76 -19.01 -5.05
C PRO A 2 -5.12 -17.55 -5.25
N ALA A 3 -6.06 -17.12 -4.51
CA ALA A 3 -6.35 -15.72 -4.46
C ALA A 3 -5.13 -15.02 -3.88
N GLY A 4 -4.89 -13.84 -4.30
CA GLY A 4 -3.96 -13.02 -3.61
C GLY A 4 -4.42 -12.84 -2.18
N PHE A 5 -3.51 -12.52 -1.32
CA PHE A 5 -3.86 -12.19 0.05
C PHE A 5 -4.54 -10.81 0.10
N ARG A 6 -5.19 -10.50 1.21
CA ARG A 6 -5.81 -9.19 1.42
C ARG A 6 -4.86 -8.35 2.27
N PRO A 7 -4.21 -7.35 1.69
CA PRO A 7 -3.26 -6.53 2.45
C PRO A 7 -3.83 -5.94 3.75
N ALA A 8 -5.09 -5.55 3.73
CA ALA A 8 -5.73 -4.95 4.91
C ALA A 8 -5.86 -5.93 6.08
N ASP A 9 -5.83 -7.24 5.81
CA ASP A 9 -5.97 -8.24 6.87
C ASP A 9 -4.77 -8.25 7.82
N PHE A 10 -3.66 -7.67 7.43
CA PHE A 10 -2.49 -7.59 8.31
C PHE A 10 -2.54 -6.40 9.27
N LEU A 11 -3.50 -5.50 9.11
CA LEU A 11 -3.71 -4.43 10.07
C LEU A 11 -4.59 -4.90 11.22
N ALA A 12 -4.30 -4.39 12.41
CA ALA A 12 -5.16 -4.66 13.57
C ALA A 12 -6.59 -4.22 13.30
N ASN A 13 -6.74 -3.08 12.61
CA ASN A 13 -8.05 -2.63 12.14
C ASN A 13 -7.99 -2.45 10.62
N PRO A 14 -8.53 -3.43 9.85
CA PRO A 14 -8.45 -3.37 8.39
C PRO A 14 -9.06 -2.12 7.77
N LYS A 15 -10.01 -1.50 8.46
CA LYS A 15 -10.68 -0.29 7.94
C LYS A 15 -9.75 0.91 7.86
N ARG A 16 -8.61 0.85 8.53
CA ARG A 16 -7.63 1.94 8.50
C ARG A 16 -6.63 1.83 7.36
N PHE A 17 -6.71 0.77 6.58
CA PHE A 17 -5.79 0.59 5.47
C PHE A 17 -5.86 1.76 4.48
N GLY A 18 -4.71 2.32 4.16
CA GLY A 18 -4.63 3.44 3.24
C GLY A 18 -5.16 4.75 3.77
N ARG A 19 -5.51 4.81 5.05
CA ARG A 19 -6.10 6.00 5.66
C ARG A 19 -5.30 6.55 6.82
N ASP A 20 -4.71 5.66 7.63
CA ASP A 20 -3.99 6.03 8.83
C ASP A 20 -2.56 5.49 8.72
N LEU A 21 -1.62 6.38 8.47
CA LEU A 21 -0.23 5.98 8.28
C LEU A 21 0.34 5.29 9.51
N ASP A 22 -0.17 5.64 10.68
CA ASP A 22 0.30 5.09 11.96
C ASP A 22 -0.53 3.89 12.43
N ALA A 23 -1.35 3.30 11.56
CA ALA A 23 -2.17 2.15 11.92
C ALA A 23 -1.30 1.00 12.44
N GLU A 24 -1.82 0.32 13.46
CA GLU A 24 -1.12 -0.81 14.05
C GLU A 24 -1.21 -2.05 13.17
N TRP A 25 -0.12 -2.83 13.14
CA TRP A 25 -0.05 -4.06 12.39
C TRP A 25 -0.17 -5.26 13.33
N LYS A 26 -0.85 -6.29 12.88
CA LYS A 26 -0.97 -7.52 13.66
C LYS A 26 0.39 -8.20 13.78
N PRO A 27 0.61 -8.99 14.84
CA PRO A 27 1.77 -9.89 14.86
C PRO A 27 1.72 -10.83 13.67
N TYR A 28 2.86 -11.14 13.11
CA TYR A 28 2.94 -12.00 11.94
C TYR A 28 4.13 -12.96 12.08
N THR A 29 4.05 -14.07 11.35
CA THR A 29 5.11 -15.07 11.33
C THR A 29 6.13 -14.75 10.25
N ASP A 30 7.28 -15.42 10.31
CA ASP A 30 8.29 -15.24 9.26
C ASP A 30 7.76 -15.64 7.88
N THR A 31 6.86 -16.61 7.84
CA THR A 31 6.25 -17.04 6.60
C THR A 31 5.46 -15.91 5.95
N ASP A 32 4.80 -15.10 6.76
CA ASP A 32 4.00 -13.98 6.27
C ASP A 32 4.79 -12.71 6.02
N ARG A 33 6.05 -12.68 6.44
CA ARG A 33 6.85 -11.45 6.37
C ARG A 33 6.87 -10.77 5.00
N PRO A 34 7.08 -11.50 3.90
CA PRO A 34 7.04 -10.84 2.57
C PRO A 34 5.69 -10.23 2.24
N ARG A 35 4.61 -10.89 2.64
CA ARG A 35 3.27 -10.35 2.40
C ARG A 35 3.00 -9.11 3.24
N VAL A 36 3.45 -9.13 4.48
CA VAL A 36 3.31 -7.98 5.38
C VAL A 36 4.11 -6.81 4.83
N ALA A 37 5.32 -7.05 4.36
CA ALA A 37 6.16 -6.00 3.79
C ALA A 37 5.52 -5.35 2.56
N THR A 38 4.98 -6.17 1.64
CA THR A 38 4.28 -5.65 0.47
C THR A 38 3.00 -4.92 0.87
N SER A 39 2.29 -5.43 1.86
CA SER A 39 1.07 -4.79 2.35
C SER A 39 1.37 -3.43 2.98
N TYR A 40 2.48 -3.35 3.69
CA TYR A 40 2.93 -2.10 4.29
C TYR A 40 3.22 -1.07 3.20
N LEU A 41 3.94 -1.47 2.14
CA LEU A 41 4.24 -0.57 1.04
C LEU A 41 2.95 -0.08 0.36
N GLN A 42 2.03 -1.00 0.08
CA GLN A 42 0.75 -0.63 -0.52
C GLN A 42 -0.03 0.33 0.37
N HIS A 43 -0.03 0.08 1.68
CA HIS A 43 -0.68 0.96 2.65
C HIS A 43 -0.11 2.38 2.57
N ARG A 44 1.21 2.50 2.53
CA ARG A 44 1.86 3.80 2.46
C ARG A 44 1.54 4.52 1.15
N VAL A 45 1.53 3.77 0.05
CA VAL A 45 1.15 4.35 -1.25
C VAL A 45 -0.29 4.84 -1.21
N ALA A 46 -1.19 4.03 -0.66
CA ALA A 46 -2.60 4.43 -0.57
C ALA A 46 -2.80 5.66 0.31
N CYS A 47 -2.07 5.75 1.41
CA CYS A 47 -2.10 6.93 2.27
C CYS A 47 -1.61 8.17 1.52
N ALA A 48 -0.52 8.03 0.76
CA ALA A 48 0.03 9.14 -0.01
C ALA A 48 -0.93 9.59 -1.10
N VAL A 49 -1.59 8.64 -1.76
CA VAL A 49 -2.58 8.94 -2.78
C VAL A 49 -3.74 9.73 -2.18
N ARG A 50 -4.24 9.30 -1.04
CA ARG A 50 -5.34 10.00 -0.38
C ARG A 50 -4.93 11.39 0.10
N ASP A 51 -3.70 11.53 0.54
CA ASP A 51 -3.18 12.82 0.95
C ASP A 51 -3.11 13.78 -0.24
N GLU A 52 -2.70 13.27 -1.39
CA GLU A 52 -2.58 14.09 -2.60
C GLU A 52 -3.94 14.44 -3.21
N LEU A 53 -4.86 13.50 -3.27
CA LEU A 53 -6.14 13.66 -3.98
C LEU A 53 -7.31 13.98 -3.06
N GLY A 54 -7.12 13.94 -1.75
CA GLY A 54 -8.18 14.12 -0.79
C GLY A 54 -8.84 12.80 -0.43
N ALA A 55 -9.53 12.78 0.71
CA ALA A 55 -10.11 11.56 1.27
C ALA A 55 -11.44 11.18 0.63
N ARG A 56 -12.05 12.09 -0.13
CA ARG A 56 -13.38 11.85 -0.72
C ARG A 56 -13.23 11.46 -2.18
N ARG A 57 -13.87 10.33 -2.53
CA ARG A 57 -13.89 9.83 -3.90
C ARG A 57 -12.48 9.62 -4.49
N THR A 58 -11.54 9.24 -3.63
CA THR A 58 -10.15 9.08 -4.05
C THR A 58 -10.00 8.08 -5.19
N GLY A 59 -10.70 6.95 -5.10
CA GLY A 59 -10.61 5.93 -6.14
C GLY A 59 -11.09 6.43 -7.50
N TYR A 60 -12.17 7.18 -7.51
CA TYR A 60 -12.69 7.75 -8.75
C TYR A 60 -11.73 8.78 -9.33
N THR A 61 -11.22 9.67 -8.47
CA THR A 61 -10.27 10.71 -8.90
C THR A 61 -9.00 10.08 -9.45
N LEU A 62 -8.48 9.06 -8.78
CA LEU A 62 -7.29 8.37 -9.26
C LEU A 62 -7.55 7.70 -10.60
N ALA A 63 -8.71 7.05 -10.74
CA ALA A 63 -9.07 6.40 -12.01
C ALA A 63 -9.10 7.41 -13.15
N GLU A 64 -9.63 8.58 -12.91
CA GLU A 64 -9.63 9.64 -13.92
C GLU A 64 -8.21 10.08 -14.29
N ARG A 65 -7.36 10.25 -13.29
CA ARG A 65 -5.96 10.64 -13.52
C ARG A 65 -5.19 9.60 -14.31
N LEU A 66 -5.52 8.33 -14.08
CA LEU A 66 -4.89 7.21 -14.80
C LEU A 66 -5.49 6.97 -16.18
N GLY A 67 -6.55 7.68 -16.52
CA GLY A 67 -7.19 7.53 -17.82
C GLY A 67 -8.13 6.34 -17.95
N CYS A 68 -8.57 5.78 -16.81
CA CYS A 68 -9.46 4.61 -16.81
C CYS A 68 -10.59 4.79 -15.79
N PRO A 69 -11.46 5.80 -15.99
CA PRO A 69 -12.48 6.10 -14.98
C PRO A 69 -13.48 4.96 -14.74
N ASP A 70 -13.65 4.08 -15.71
CA ASP A 70 -14.55 2.92 -15.57
C ASP A 70 -13.98 1.85 -14.64
N ARG A 71 -12.72 1.95 -14.25
CA ARG A 71 -12.07 0.98 -13.37
C ARG A 71 -11.97 1.48 -11.93
N TYR A 72 -12.73 2.49 -11.58
CA TYR A 72 -12.62 3.09 -10.25
C TYR A 72 -12.89 2.11 -9.11
N ASP A 73 -13.79 1.15 -9.31
CA ASP A 73 -14.09 0.18 -8.26
C ASP A 73 -12.90 -0.72 -7.97
N HIS A 74 -12.22 -1.14 -9.02
CA HIS A 74 -11.02 -1.96 -8.90
C HIS A 74 -9.92 -1.18 -8.16
N ILE A 75 -9.74 0.08 -8.53
CA ILE A 75 -8.74 0.95 -7.89
C ILE A 75 -9.12 1.19 -6.43
N ARG A 76 -10.39 1.41 -6.14
CA ARG A 76 -10.86 1.61 -4.79
C ARG A 76 -10.54 0.40 -3.90
N ARG A 77 -10.72 -0.80 -4.42
CA ARG A 77 -10.39 -2.01 -3.68
C ARG A 77 -8.91 -2.09 -3.34
N LYS A 78 -8.06 -1.62 -4.22
CA LYS A 78 -6.61 -1.59 -3.97
C LYS A 78 -6.25 -0.52 -2.94
N LEU A 79 -6.91 0.63 -3.00
CA LEU A 79 -6.71 1.67 -1.99
C LEU A 79 -7.13 1.21 -0.60
N ASN A 80 -8.15 0.35 -0.53
CA ASN A 80 -8.64 -0.18 0.74
C ASN A 80 -7.94 -1.46 1.19
N GLY A 81 -6.99 -1.96 0.40
CA GLY A 81 -6.26 -3.16 0.77
C GLY A 81 -7.05 -4.45 0.64
N GLN A 82 -8.12 -4.45 -0.14
CA GLN A 82 -8.92 -5.65 -0.36
C GLN A 82 -8.28 -6.58 -1.37
N ILE A 83 -7.50 -6.05 -2.29
CA ILE A 83 -6.71 -6.82 -3.24
C ILE A 83 -5.31 -6.20 -3.35
N PRO A 84 -4.29 -7.01 -3.66
CA PRO A 84 -2.93 -6.49 -3.76
C PRO A 84 -2.75 -5.58 -4.96
N LEU A 85 -1.86 -4.61 -4.81
CA LEU A 85 -1.41 -3.74 -5.88
C LEU A 85 -0.16 -4.38 -6.48
N ASN A 86 -0.10 -4.53 -7.78
CA ASN A 86 1.10 -5.08 -8.40
C ASN A 86 2.14 -3.99 -8.68
N LEU A 87 3.37 -4.40 -8.96
CA LEU A 87 4.46 -3.45 -9.16
C LEU A 87 4.23 -2.47 -10.32
N PRO A 88 3.79 -2.91 -11.50
CA PRO A 88 3.51 -1.96 -12.58
C PRO A 88 2.46 -0.92 -12.20
N GLU A 89 1.42 -1.33 -11.49
CA GLU A 89 0.39 -0.40 -11.04
C GLU A 89 0.94 0.59 -10.01
N LEU A 90 1.72 0.09 -9.07
CA LEU A 90 2.34 0.94 -8.05
C LEU A 90 3.21 2.00 -8.70
N HIS A 91 4.03 1.60 -9.65
CA HIS A 91 4.91 2.51 -10.38
C HIS A 91 4.09 3.55 -11.14
N ASN A 92 3.03 3.11 -11.80
CA ASN A 92 2.16 4.00 -12.56
C ASN A 92 1.47 5.03 -11.67
N TRP A 93 1.00 4.59 -10.51
CA TRP A 93 0.35 5.50 -9.55
C TRP A 93 1.33 6.55 -9.05
N VAL A 94 2.52 6.11 -8.66
CA VAL A 94 3.54 7.02 -8.14
C VAL A 94 3.95 8.04 -9.20
N LEU A 95 4.17 7.59 -10.43
CA LEU A 95 4.55 8.46 -11.52
C LEU A 95 3.44 9.47 -11.86
N THR A 96 2.22 8.98 -11.97
CA THR A 96 1.09 9.83 -12.39
C THR A 96 0.82 10.93 -11.39
N LEU A 97 0.97 10.64 -10.10
CA LEU A 97 0.66 11.60 -9.06
C LEU A 97 1.89 12.37 -8.58
N GLY A 98 3.09 11.93 -8.93
CA GLY A 98 4.30 12.57 -8.46
C GLY A 98 4.49 12.46 -6.95
N VAL A 99 3.89 11.45 -6.32
CA VAL A 99 4.03 11.29 -4.87
C VAL A 99 5.35 10.66 -4.52
N HIS A 100 5.86 11.00 -3.35
CA HIS A 100 7.10 10.46 -2.85
C HIS A 100 6.82 9.41 -1.77
N ILE A 101 7.42 8.24 -1.94
CA ILE A 101 7.35 7.18 -0.94
C ILE A 101 8.74 7.02 -0.36
N HIS A 102 8.89 7.41 0.89
CA HIS A 102 10.18 7.33 1.56
C HIS A 102 10.37 5.93 2.14
N PRO A 103 11.34 5.16 1.63
CA PRO A 103 11.53 3.80 2.14
C PRO A 103 11.92 3.78 3.61
N GLY A 104 12.59 4.81 4.08
CA GLY A 104 13.00 4.88 5.46
C GLY A 104 12.05 5.67 6.35
N GLY A 105 10.76 5.63 6.09
CA GLY A 105 9.79 6.39 6.88
C GLY A 105 9.84 6.09 8.37
N PRO A 106 9.05 6.83 9.16
CA PRO A 106 9.11 6.70 10.62
C PRO A 106 8.84 5.29 11.12
N ASP A 107 8.11 4.50 10.35
CA ASP A 107 7.82 3.13 10.75
C ASP A 107 8.91 2.17 10.36
N ASN A 108 9.94 2.66 9.71
CA ASN A 108 11.14 1.93 9.41
C ASN A 108 10.87 0.59 8.70
N ILE A 109 10.49 0.69 7.45
CA ILE A 109 10.14 -0.49 6.66
C ILE A 109 11.25 -1.55 6.66
N SER A 110 12.50 -1.15 6.91
CA SER A 110 13.61 -2.11 6.96
C SER A 110 13.42 -3.14 8.07
N ASP A 111 12.68 -2.80 9.10
CA ASP A 111 12.36 -3.75 10.17
C ASP A 111 11.44 -4.88 9.68
N MET A 112 10.72 -4.64 8.59
CA MET A 112 9.78 -5.60 8.04
C MET A 112 10.38 -6.42 6.91
N LEU A 113 11.49 -5.99 6.35
CA LEU A 113 12.11 -6.61 5.17
C LEU A 113 13.38 -7.33 5.60
N PRO A 114 13.41 -8.66 5.52
CA PRO A 114 14.58 -9.41 6.00
C PRO A 114 15.88 -9.00 5.33
N TRP A 115 15.83 -8.68 4.04
CA TRP A 115 17.02 -8.34 3.27
C TRP A 115 17.49 -6.90 3.49
N ALA A 116 16.62 -6.01 3.98
CA ALA A 116 16.99 -4.61 4.15
C ALA A 116 18.03 -4.41 5.23
N GLY A 117 17.90 -5.16 6.32
CA GLY A 117 18.90 -5.12 7.39
C GLY A 117 20.26 -5.63 6.94
N ASP A 118 20.24 -6.68 6.12
CA ASP A 118 21.50 -7.24 5.60
C ASP A 118 22.24 -6.26 4.72
N VAL A 119 21.50 -5.52 3.91
CA VAL A 119 22.09 -4.51 3.04
C VAL A 119 22.75 -3.40 3.87
N GLU A 120 22.10 -2.98 4.93
CA GLU A 120 22.62 -1.94 5.78
C GLU A 120 23.86 -2.37 6.56
N ALA A 121 23.97 -3.65 6.82
CA ALA A 121 25.11 -4.19 7.58
C ALA A 121 26.42 -4.14 6.78
N GLU A 122 26.34 -3.95 5.52
CA GLU A 122 27.50 -3.84 4.67
C GLU A 122 27.96 -2.39 4.52
#